data_af3a87c19b3594d9990ab9f6f58dd63b
#
_entry.id   af3a87c19b3594d9990ab9f6f58dd63b
#
_cell.length_a   1.000
_cell.length_b   1.000
_cell.length_c   1.000
_cell.angle_alpha   90.00
_cell.angle_beta   90.00
_cell.angle_gamma   90.00
#
_symmetry.space_group_name_H-M   'P 1'
#
loop_
_entity.id
_entity.type
_entity.pdbx_description
1 polymer ?
#
loop_
_entity_poly.entity_id
_entity_poly.type
_entity_poly.pdbx_seq_one_letter_code
_entity_poly.pdbx_strand_id
1 'polypeptide(L)'
;MAGFKTIGEVIDSELDGKVRNYVWRKTPSQATTAGLWFDTSMSPGKPEPQYYIGSILTSTLLRQSTDGGLYHGPNVSPSEKYLRRITTMASAVTALPMNSILCDYLMFYPFIDEGSTDEQFMINSTSLSRYTDGKGVQMMPVITNAGTGGQQFFVKYTNSDGV
;
A
#
# COMPACT_ATOMS: atom_id res chain seq x y z
N MET A 1 -4.77 10.43 23.80
CA MET A 1 -4.67 9.13 23.13
C MET A 1 -4.89 8.02 24.16
N ALA A 2 -5.93 7.23 23.98
CA ALA A 2 -6.22 6.10 24.85
C ALA A 2 -5.68 4.82 24.20
N GLY A 3 -4.37 4.65 24.20
CA GLY A 3 -3.72 3.41 23.78
C GLY A 3 -3.51 2.47 24.93
N PHE A 4 -3.07 1.24 24.65
CA PHE A 4 -2.64 0.30 25.69
C PHE A 4 -1.44 0.86 26.45
N LYS A 5 -1.55 0.90 27.76
CA LYS A 5 -0.50 1.41 28.64
C LYS A 5 0.33 0.27 29.25
N THR A 6 -0.24 -0.92 29.31
CA THR A 6 0.39 -2.09 29.91
C THR A 6 0.19 -3.32 29.03
N ILE A 7 1.03 -4.32 29.22
CA ILE A 7 0.87 -5.65 28.62
C ILE A 7 -0.42 -6.33 29.10
N GLY A 8 -0.83 -6.10 30.34
CA GLY A 8 -2.08 -6.61 30.88
C GLY A 8 -3.29 -6.17 30.05
N GLU A 9 -3.39 -4.88 29.71
CA GLU A 9 -4.48 -4.36 28.87
C GLU A 9 -4.51 -5.00 27.49
N VAL A 10 -3.36 -5.36 26.92
CA VAL A 10 -3.29 -6.08 25.64
C VAL A 10 -3.84 -7.50 25.81
N ILE A 11 -3.47 -8.19 26.89
CA ILE A 11 -3.95 -9.54 27.19
C ILE A 11 -5.46 -9.52 27.46
N ASP A 12 -5.94 -8.58 28.24
CA ASP A 12 -7.37 -8.42 28.54
C ASP A 12 -8.18 -8.17 27.24
N SER A 13 -7.64 -7.36 26.33
CA SER A 13 -8.29 -7.14 25.04
C SER A 13 -8.37 -8.40 24.19
N GLU A 14 -7.43 -9.32 24.33
CA GLU A 14 -7.45 -10.61 23.65
C GLU A 14 -8.50 -11.55 24.27
N LEU A 15 -8.55 -11.60 25.58
CA LEU A 15 -9.55 -12.38 26.34
C LEU A 15 -10.97 -11.88 26.07
N ASP A 16 -11.14 -10.57 25.93
CA ASP A 16 -12.41 -9.92 25.55
C ASP A 16 -12.80 -10.12 24.08
N GLY A 17 -12.02 -10.86 23.29
CA GLY A 17 -12.31 -11.11 21.88
C GLY A 17 -12.16 -9.88 20.97
N LYS A 18 -11.42 -8.87 21.40
CA LYS A 18 -11.18 -7.64 20.64
C LYS A 18 -10.07 -7.77 19.59
N VAL A 19 -9.32 -8.88 19.62
CA VAL A 19 -8.27 -9.18 18.66
C VAL A 19 -8.85 -9.82 17.41
N ARG A 20 -8.42 -9.35 16.26
CA ARG A 20 -8.78 -9.93 14.96
C ARG A 20 -7.53 -10.35 14.21
N ASN A 21 -7.60 -11.50 13.58
CA ASN A 21 -6.55 -12.01 12.72
C ASN A 21 -6.99 -11.91 11.26
N TYR A 22 -6.07 -11.46 10.42
CA TYR A 22 -6.25 -11.39 8.99
C TYR A 22 -5.19 -12.21 8.29
N VAL A 23 -5.60 -12.93 7.28
CA VAL A 23 -4.69 -13.70 6.43
C VAL A 23 -4.66 -13.04 5.06
N TRP A 24 -3.46 -12.75 4.62
CA TRP A 24 -3.20 -12.17 3.32
C TRP A 24 -2.25 -13.13 2.58
N ARG A 25 -2.77 -13.77 1.54
CA ARG A 25 -2.03 -14.78 0.78
C ARG A 25 -1.99 -14.34 -0.68
N LYS A 26 -0.83 -13.99 -1.14
CA LYS A 26 -0.60 -13.53 -2.50
C LYS A 26 0.49 -14.34 -3.18
N THR A 27 0.36 -14.49 -4.49
CA THR A 27 1.38 -15.12 -5.34
C THR A 27 1.88 -14.07 -6.31
N PRO A 28 3.12 -13.58 -6.17
CA PRO A 28 3.71 -12.67 -7.13
C PRO A 28 3.67 -13.26 -8.54
N SER A 29 3.47 -12.41 -9.55
CA SER A 29 3.41 -12.82 -10.95
C SER A 29 4.77 -13.23 -11.52
N GLN A 30 5.85 -12.91 -10.83
CA GLN A 30 7.21 -13.22 -11.23
C GLN A 30 8.00 -13.80 -10.06
N ALA A 31 9.06 -14.54 -10.38
CA ALA A 31 10.01 -15.00 -9.38
C ALA A 31 10.71 -13.80 -8.73
N THR A 32 10.93 -13.91 -7.43
CA THR A 32 11.66 -12.88 -6.68
C THR A 32 13.10 -12.80 -7.16
N THR A 33 13.56 -11.59 -7.42
CA THR A 33 14.94 -11.30 -7.82
C THR A 33 15.55 -10.33 -6.82
N ALA A 34 16.82 -10.49 -6.51
CA ALA A 34 17.53 -9.60 -5.60
C ALA A 34 17.46 -8.15 -6.10
N GLY A 35 17.17 -7.23 -5.18
CA GLY A 35 17.04 -5.81 -5.49
C GLY A 35 15.68 -5.36 -6.04
N LEU A 36 14.72 -6.27 -6.21
CA LEU A 36 13.37 -5.93 -6.64
C LEU A 36 12.37 -6.00 -5.47
N TRP A 37 11.47 -5.04 -5.46
CA TRP A 37 10.30 -5.01 -4.58
C TRP A 37 9.04 -5.30 -5.39
N PHE A 38 8.12 -6.03 -4.80
CA PHE A 38 6.85 -6.36 -5.42
C PHE A 38 5.71 -5.74 -4.64
N ASP A 39 4.86 -4.98 -5.32
CA ASP A 39 3.54 -4.66 -4.80
C ASP A 39 2.64 -5.89 -4.96
N THR A 40 2.28 -6.48 -3.84
CA THR A 40 1.46 -7.70 -3.84
C THR A 40 -0.04 -7.43 -3.76
N SER A 41 -0.48 -6.17 -3.68
CA SER A 41 -1.93 -5.83 -3.66
C SER A 41 -2.64 -6.27 -4.94
N MET A 42 -1.97 -6.13 -6.10
CA MET A 42 -2.49 -6.53 -7.40
C MET A 42 -2.19 -7.99 -7.78
N SER A 43 -1.40 -8.69 -6.96
CA SER A 43 -1.06 -10.09 -7.22
C SER A 43 -2.25 -11.01 -6.98
N PRO A 44 -2.37 -12.13 -7.73
CA PRO A 44 -3.40 -13.14 -7.47
C PRO A 44 -3.35 -13.68 -6.05
N GLY A 45 -4.50 -13.98 -5.49
CA GLY A 45 -4.62 -14.58 -4.15
C GLY A 45 -5.79 -14.07 -3.33
N LYS A 46 -5.61 -14.02 -2.01
CA LYS A 46 -6.61 -13.52 -1.06
C LYS A 46 -6.02 -12.38 -0.21
N PRO A 47 -6.72 -11.24 -0.06
CA PRO A 47 -7.92 -10.84 -0.79
C PRO A 47 -7.70 -10.85 -2.31
N GLU A 48 -8.78 -10.89 -3.07
CA GLU A 48 -8.68 -10.89 -4.53
C GLU A 48 -7.99 -9.62 -5.03
N PRO A 49 -7.22 -9.73 -6.10
CA PRO A 49 -6.58 -8.55 -6.68
C PRO A 49 -7.66 -7.60 -7.21
N GLN A 50 -7.52 -6.35 -6.88
CA GLN A 50 -8.31 -5.28 -7.48
C GLN A 50 -7.37 -4.49 -8.36
N TYR A 51 -7.76 -4.30 -9.60
CA TYR A 51 -6.99 -3.44 -10.50
C TYR A 51 -7.28 -1.98 -10.17
N TYR A 52 -6.27 -1.17 -10.22
CA TYR A 52 -6.40 0.26 -10.01
C TYR A 52 -7.15 0.89 -11.17
N ILE A 53 -8.46 1.02 -11.01
CA ILE A 53 -9.35 1.58 -12.02
C ILE A 53 -9.44 3.09 -11.80
N GLY A 54 -9.16 3.86 -12.83
CA GLY A 54 -9.23 5.31 -12.78
C GLY A 54 -9.15 5.92 -14.17
N SER A 55 -9.26 7.23 -14.24
CA SER A 55 -9.03 7.99 -15.47
C SER A 55 -7.53 8.26 -15.66
N ILE A 56 -7.09 8.33 -16.89
CA ILE A 56 -5.67 8.55 -17.26
C ILE A 56 -5.09 9.72 -16.46
N LEU A 57 -3.95 9.49 -15.82
CA LEU A 57 -3.19 10.48 -15.04
C LEU A 57 -4.00 11.24 -13.96
N THR A 58 -5.16 10.74 -13.58
CA THR A 58 -6.06 11.43 -12.64
C THR A 58 -5.94 10.83 -11.23
N SER A 59 -5.77 11.68 -10.23
CA SER A 59 -5.67 11.26 -8.84
C SER A 59 -6.89 10.46 -8.40
N THR A 60 -6.66 9.24 -7.95
CA THR A 60 -7.71 8.31 -7.52
C THR A 60 -7.38 7.78 -6.13
N LEU A 61 -8.34 7.84 -5.20
CA LEU A 61 -8.17 7.34 -3.84
C LEU A 61 -8.16 5.82 -3.82
N LEU A 62 -7.23 5.27 -3.06
CA LEU A 62 -7.20 3.85 -2.75
C LEU A 62 -8.07 3.51 -1.54
N ARG A 63 -8.76 2.39 -1.62
CA ARG A 63 -9.63 1.88 -0.56
C ARG A 63 -9.22 0.46 -0.20
N GLN A 64 -8.84 0.24 1.04
CA GLN A 64 -8.42 -1.08 1.53
C GLN A 64 -9.48 -2.18 1.35
N SER A 65 -10.76 -1.81 1.27
CA SER A 65 -11.86 -2.77 1.12
C SER A 65 -12.09 -3.23 -0.33
N THR A 66 -11.56 -2.50 -1.32
CA THR A 66 -11.80 -2.76 -2.74
C THR A 66 -10.54 -2.92 -3.57
N ASP A 67 -9.39 -2.47 -3.07
CA ASP A 67 -8.18 -2.34 -3.89
C ASP A 67 -7.09 -3.36 -3.50
N GLY A 68 -7.49 -4.57 -3.14
CA GLY A 68 -6.58 -5.71 -2.90
C GLY A 68 -5.73 -5.61 -1.63
N GLY A 69 -6.00 -4.62 -0.79
CA GLY A 69 -5.28 -4.36 0.45
C GLY A 69 -5.74 -5.19 1.64
N LEU A 70 -5.11 -4.98 2.79
CA LEU A 70 -5.50 -5.58 4.05
C LEU A 70 -6.69 -4.80 4.66
N TYR A 71 -7.88 -5.33 4.47
CA TYR A 71 -9.08 -4.74 5.07
C TYR A 71 -9.24 -5.15 6.52
N HIS A 72 -8.90 -4.27 7.44
CA HIS A 72 -9.01 -4.49 8.88
C HIS A 72 -10.37 -4.08 9.48
N GLY A 73 -11.38 -3.88 8.64
CA GLY A 73 -12.72 -3.44 9.03
C GLY A 73 -12.85 -1.93 9.22
N PRO A 74 -14.07 -1.43 9.49
CA PRO A 74 -14.32 -0.01 9.63
C PRO A 74 -13.59 0.59 10.82
N ASN A 75 -13.43 1.90 10.83
CA ASN A 75 -12.90 2.63 11.97
C ASN A 75 -13.75 2.39 13.22
N VAL A 76 -13.12 2.42 14.38
CA VAL A 76 -13.77 2.39 15.67
C VAL A 76 -13.63 3.75 16.34
N SER A 77 -14.73 4.27 16.90
CA SER A 77 -14.75 5.57 17.57
C SER A 77 -15.52 5.42 18.89
N PRO A 78 -15.05 6.00 19.98
CA PRO A 78 -13.85 6.84 20.15
C PRO A 78 -12.55 6.07 20.31
N SER A 79 -12.57 4.74 20.21
CA SER A 79 -11.42 3.86 20.36
C SER A 79 -10.51 3.88 19.12
N GLU A 80 -9.32 3.34 19.26
CA GLU A 80 -8.32 3.22 18.20
C GLU A 80 -7.99 1.75 17.95
N LYS A 81 -7.49 1.44 16.77
CA LYS A 81 -6.98 0.12 16.41
C LYS A 81 -5.46 0.16 16.35
N TYR A 82 -4.85 -0.90 16.83
CA TYR A 82 -3.41 -1.05 16.82
C TYR A 82 -3.01 -2.31 16.05
N LEU A 83 -2.00 -2.19 15.20
CA LEU A 83 -1.35 -3.34 14.62
C LEU A 83 -0.47 -3.99 15.68
N ARG A 84 -0.87 -5.18 16.16
CA ARG A 84 -0.13 -5.91 17.18
C ARG A 84 1.04 -6.68 16.59
N ARG A 85 0.83 -7.33 15.45
CA ARG A 85 1.83 -8.19 14.83
C ARG A 85 1.54 -8.36 13.35
N ILE A 86 2.59 -8.36 12.55
CA ILE A 86 2.60 -8.84 11.18
C ILE A 86 3.63 -9.95 11.07
N THR A 87 3.27 -11.02 10.38
CA THR A 87 4.18 -12.14 10.12
C THR A 87 4.07 -12.50 8.65
N THR A 88 5.20 -12.49 7.97
CA THR A 88 5.29 -12.88 6.57
C THR A 88 5.90 -14.27 6.46
N MET A 89 5.34 -15.10 5.59
CA MET A 89 5.80 -16.44 5.34
C MET A 89 5.85 -16.69 3.84
N ALA A 90 6.92 -17.33 3.38
CA ALA A 90 7.03 -17.82 2.02
C ALA A 90 6.74 -19.30 1.97
N SER A 91 6.14 -19.77 0.88
CA SER A 91 5.92 -21.20 0.64
C SER A 91 7.17 -21.92 0.14
N ALA A 92 8.16 -21.19 -0.36
CA ALA A 92 9.42 -21.76 -0.85
C ALA A 92 10.54 -21.50 0.15
N VAL A 93 11.28 -22.55 0.49
CA VAL A 93 12.41 -22.49 1.46
C VAL A 93 13.51 -21.53 0.97
N THR A 94 13.72 -21.47 -0.33
CA THR A 94 14.74 -20.62 -0.97
C THR A 94 14.38 -19.13 -0.98
N ALA A 95 13.13 -18.77 -0.61
CA ALA A 95 12.67 -17.38 -0.57
C ALA A 95 12.83 -16.73 0.82
N LEU A 96 13.56 -17.33 1.71
CA LEU A 96 13.81 -16.80 3.06
C LEU A 96 15.26 -16.31 3.20
N PRO A 97 15.49 -15.23 3.98
CA PRO A 97 14.51 -14.38 4.66
C PRO A 97 13.77 -13.44 3.68
N MET A 98 12.50 -13.17 3.97
CA MET A 98 11.67 -12.28 3.17
C MET A 98 11.41 -10.98 3.94
N ASN A 99 11.87 -9.86 3.40
CA ASN A 99 11.57 -8.54 3.92
C ASN A 99 10.22 -8.07 3.38
N SER A 100 9.42 -7.45 4.23
CA SER A 100 8.12 -6.93 3.85
C SER A 100 7.91 -5.53 4.43
N ILE A 101 7.29 -4.67 3.63
CA ILE A 101 6.91 -3.33 4.03
C ILE A 101 5.38 -3.25 3.98
N LEU A 102 4.79 -2.79 5.06
CA LEU A 102 3.38 -2.44 5.09
C LEU A 102 3.25 -0.94 4.80
N CYS A 103 2.58 -0.62 3.71
CA CYS A 103 2.36 0.75 3.27
C CYS A 103 0.90 1.15 3.45
N ASP A 104 0.66 2.39 3.83
CA ASP A 104 -0.65 3.03 3.75
C ASP A 104 -0.78 3.73 2.41
N TYR A 105 -1.38 3.07 1.44
CA TYR A 105 -1.61 3.66 0.12
C TYR A 105 -2.75 4.66 0.17
N LEU A 106 -2.47 5.89 -0.18
CA LEU A 106 -3.40 7.00 -0.09
C LEU A 106 -4.14 7.22 -1.41
N MET A 107 -3.39 7.33 -2.49
CA MET A 107 -3.91 7.54 -3.84
C MET A 107 -2.90 7.06 -4.88
N PHE A 108 -3.35 6.99 -6.11
CA PHE A 108 -2.52 6.65 -7.26
C PHE A 108 -2.91 7.46 -8.48
N TYR A 109 -2.01 7.50 -9.46
CA TYR A 109 -2.24 8.06 -10.78
C TYR A 109 -2.05 6.93 -11.79
N PRO A 110 -3.13 6.45 -12.42
CA PRO A 110 -3.05 5.33 -13.35
C PRO A 110 -2.57 5.77 -14.74
N PHE A 111 -2.10 4.78 -15.49
CA PHE A 111 -1.82 4.90 -16.92
C PHE A 111 -0.76 5.95 -17.28
N ILE A 112 0.31 6.01 -16.49
CA ILE A 112 1.53 6.72 -16.91
C ILE A 112 2.14 5.92 -18.06
N ASP A 113 2.35 6.59 -19.19
CA ASP A 113 2.94 5.97 -20.39
C ASP A 113 4.47 6.07 -20.32
N GLU A 114 5.13 4.96 -20.04
CA GLU A 114 6.60 4.89 -20.00
C GLU A 114 7.26 4.99 -21.40
N GLY A 115 6.50 4.80 -22.47
CA GLY A 115 6.98 4.97 -23.83
C GLY A 115 7.01 6.42 -24.30
N SER A 116 6.36 7.32 -23.59
CA SER A 116 6.35 8.74 -23.93
C SER A 116 7.57 9.46 -23.36
N THR A 117 8.22 10.24 -24.21
CA THR A 117 9.29 11.17 -23.82
C THR A 117 8.75 12.55 -23.42
N ASP A 118 7.48 12.80 -23.66
CA ASP A 118 6.83 14.06 -23.34
C ASP A 118 6.46 14.13 -21.85
N GLU A 119 6.39 15.34 -21.33
CA GLU A 119 5.96 15.59 -19.96
C GLU A 119 4.48 15.24 -19.80
N GLN A 120 4.17 14.38 -18.83
CA GLN A 120 2.83 13.94 -18.54
C GLN A 120 2.31 14.63 -17.28
N PHE A 121 1.30 15.47 -17.42
CA PHE A 121 0.75 16.25 -16.32
C PHE A 121 -0.30 15.47 -15.54
N MET A 122 -0.07 15.35 -14.23
CA MET A 122 -1.01 14.71 -13.32
C MET A 122 -2.21 15.62 -13.03
N ILE A 123 -3.40 15.06 -13.13
CA ILE A 123 -4.66 15.76 -12.83
C ILE A 123 -5.00 15.55 -11.36
N ASN A 124 -4.81 16.59 -10.56
CA ASN A 124 -5.01 16.59 -9.12
C ASN A 124 -6.47 16.93 -8.76
N SER A 125 -7.41 16.07 -9.17
CA SER A 125 -8.84 16.26 -8.90
C SER A 125 -9.25 15.85 -7.49
N THR A 126 -8.40 15.10 -6.78
CA THR A 126 -8.69 14.55 -5.45
C THR A 126 -7.56 14.89 -4.49
N SER A 127 -7.94 15.36 -3.31
CA SER A 127 -7.01 15.65 -2.22
C SER A 127 -6.76 14.40 -1.36
N LEU A 128 -5.63 14.38 -0.65
CA LEU A 128 -5.33 13.36 0.35
C LEU A 128 -6.41 13.34 1.43
N SER A 129 -7.00 12.18 1.68
CA SER A 129 -7.99 11.99 2.74
C SER A 129 -7.36 11.84 4.14
N ARG A 130 -6.08 11.49 4.17
CA ARG A 130 -5.23 11.37 5.36
C ARG A 130 -3.91 12.05 5.06
N TYR A 131 -3.20 12.49 6.08
CA TYR A 131 -1.92 13.21 5.93
C TYR A 131 -2.06 14.44 5.02
N THR A 132 -3.09 15.23 5.28
CA THR A 132 -3.50 16.37 4.43
C THR A 132 -2.48 17.50 4.37
N ASP A 133 -1.53 17.51 5.30
CA ASP A 133 -0.37 18.41 5.30
C ASP A 133 0.81 17.88 4.46
N GLY A 134 0.67 16.70 3.86
CA GLY A 134 1.68 16.06 3.02
C GLY A 134 2.94 15.55 3.76
N LYS A 135 3.03 15.76 5.08
CA LYS A 135 4.24 15.37 5.83
C LYS A 135 4.42 13.86 5.89
N GLY A 136 5.60 13.41 5.51
CA GLY A 136 5.95 11.99 5.50
C GLY A 136 5.33 11.20 4.36
N VAL A 137 4.55 11.83 3.49
CA VAL A 137 4.03 11.19 2.28
C VAL A 137 5.16 10.99 1.27
N GLN A 138 5.19 9.81 0.67
CA GLN A 138 6.18 9.43 -0.33
C GLN A 138 5.48 8.99 -1.60
N MET A 139 6.17 9.08 -2.71
CA MET A 139 5.72 8.61 -4.01
C MET A 139 6.52 7.38 -4.41
N MET A 140 5.84 6.40 -4.97
CA MET A 140 6.45 5.18 -5.46
C MET A 140 5.90 4.85 -6.85
N PRO A 141 6.75 4.71 -7.87
CA PRO A 141 6.33 4.18 -9.16
C PRO A 141 6.09 2.68 -9.05
N VAL A 142 4.97 2.23 -9.59
CA VAL A 142 4.61 0.81 -9.65
C VAL A 142 4.44 0.40 -11.11
N ILE A 143 5.28 -0.49 -11.58
CA ILE A 143 5.24 -1.01 -12.94
C ILE A 143 4.17 -2.09 -13.01
N THR A 144 3.15 -1.88 -13.81
CA THR A 144 2.02 -2.81 -13.98
C THR A 144 2.10 -3.62 -15.27
N ASN A 145 2.95 -3.21 -16.19
CA ASN A 145 3.23 -3.91 -17.43
C ASN A 145 4.74 -3.95 -17.66
N ALA A 146 5.24 -5.00 -18.27
CA ALA A 146 6.66 -5.14 -18.52
C ALA A 146 7.15 -4.07 -19.51
N GLY A 147 8.03 -3.21 -19.05
CA GLY A 147 8.71 -2.22 -19.86
C GLY A 147 9.98 -2.74 -20.50
N THR A 148 10.56 -1.96 -21.39
CA THR A 148 11.86 -2.27 -22.01
C THR A 148 13.05 -2.06 -21.09
N GLY A 149 12.83 -1.39 -19.94
CA GLY A 149 13.85 -1.12 -18.92
C GLY A 149 14.90 -0.07 -19.32
N GLY A 150 15.70 0.36 -18.34
CA GLY A 150 16.84 1.23 -18.58
C GLY A 150 16.53 2.70 -18.88
N GLN A 151 15.27 3.08 -18.87
CA GLN A 151 14.85 4.47 -19.09
C GLN A 151 14.96 5.28 -17.79
N GLN A 152 15.47 6.49 -17.90
CA GLN A 152 15.47 7.43 -16.79
C GLN A 152 14.17 8.26 -16.84
N PHE A 153 13.60 8.50 -15.67
CA PHE A 153 12.45 9.39 -15.52
C PHE A 153 12.66 10.31 -14.32
N PHE A 154 11.93 11.39 -14.30
CA PHE A 154 11.88 12.29 -13.16
C PHE A 154 10.43 12.66 -12.84
N VAL A 155 10.19 13.03 -11.60
CA VAL A 155 8.90 13.49 -11.13
C VAL A 155 9.04 14.90 -10.57
N LYS A 156 8.24 15.82 -11.08
CA LYS A 156 8.11 17.16 -10.51
C LYS A 156 6.89 17.19 -9.58
N TYR A 157 7.06 17.69 -8.39
CA TYR A 157 5.98 17.80 -7.41
C TYR A 157 6.17 19.02 -6.51
N THR A 158 5.09 19.52 -5.98
CA THR A 158 5.12 20.53 -4.92
C THR A 158 5.23 19.82 -3.57
N ASN A 159 6.25 20.13 -2.80
CA ASN A 159 6.47 19.51 -1.50
C ASN A 159 5.51 20.06 -0.41
N SER A 160 5.62 19.56 0.82
CA SER A 160 4.80 20.00 1.97
C SER A 160 5.00 21.48 2.33
N ASP A 161 6.09 22.09 1.89
CA ASP A 161 6.40 23.51 2.14
C ASP A 161 5.94 24.41 1.00
N GLY A 162 5.29 23.86 -0.02
CA GLY A 162 4.75 24.60 -1.16
C GLY A 162 5.78 24.98 -2.23
N VAL A 163 6.92 24.31 -2.26
CA VAL A 163 8.03 24.56 -3.21
C VAL A 163 8.17 23.40 -4.18
#